data_376f7d65dd829fdf6496c3ae23aa2eef
#
_entry.id   376f7d65dd829fdf6496c3ae23aa2eef
#
_cell.length_a   1.000
_cell.length_b   1.000
_cell.length_c   1.000
_cell.angle_alpha   90.00
_cell.angle_beta   90.00
_cell.angle_gamma   90.00
#
_symmetry.space_group_name_H-M   'P 1'
#
loop_
_entity.id
_entity.type
_entity.pdbx_description
1 polymer ?
#
loop_
_entity_poly.entity_id
_entity_poly.type
_entity_poly.pdbx_seq_one_letter_code
_entity_poly.pdbx_strand_id
1 'polypeptide(L)'
;MTDTYVRKGFGLKSEVQETLASDYTGELVDLLRSREFSLSAGGTTVQLAREFGFCYGVERAVDYAYQTRIKFPDKRIFLAGEIIHNPHVNAKLRDMNITFLSAKGTGFDYEPVGADDVVILPAFGVTIQDLETLRGLGCVVVDTTCGSVLNVWKRVEAYARDGFTALIHGKYYHEETRATASQVEKYPGGTFLVVRDMAEAQLVMDYIEASQGLTPAQPALTRDEFLARFSNQAPIHFDPDVHLSQIGVANQTTMLARESLDIARAVGESMSRAFGAENKAKHFRSFDTICSATQDRQDAVVEMLKEPLDLMVVVGGYNSSNTISLAALCAEHVLTYHISDPDGINVAENSVRYRQIGAHHHELEQANCCRWAGNCGWELRRGRVRPTTRLVSRSRAFLRCVGSIPPALSELRD
;
A
#
# COMPACT_ATOMS: atom_id res chain seq x y z
N MET A 1 -23.43 -12.18 -27.23
CA MET A 1 -23.36 -11.15 -26.20
C MET A 1 -21.89 -10.91 -25.97
N THR A 2 -21.37 -9.76 -26.28
CA THR A 2 -20.01 -9.38 -25.96
C THR A 2 -19.91 -9.36 -24.42
N ASP A 3 -18.95 -10.11 -23.88
CA ASP A 3 -18.71 -10.18 -22.45
C ASP A 3 -18.27 -8.78 -21.99
N THR A 4 -19.19 -8.04 -21.37
CA THR A 4 -18.95 -6.64 -20.93
C THR A 4 -18.07 -6.57 -19.68
N TYR A 5 -17.72 -7.71 -19.08
CA TYR A 5 -16.84 -7.81 -17.91
C TYR A 5 -15.64 -8.72 -18.19
N VAL A 6 -14.47 -8.11 -18.34
CA VAL A 6 -13.23 -8.77 -18.74
C VAL A 6 -12.28 -8.85 -17.56
N ARG A 7 -11.91 -10.07 -17.13
CA ARG A 7 -11.02 -10.33 -16.00
C ARG A 7 -9.75 -11.09 -16.37
N LYS A 8 -9.70 -11.67 -17.56
CA LYS A 8 -8.58 -12.53 -17.99
C LYS A 8 -7.66 -11.86 -19.02
N GLY A 9 -7.82 -10.54 -19.26
CA GLY A 9 -7.16 -9.83 -20.34
C GLY A 9 -7.67 -10.24 -21.72
N PHE A 10 -6.97 -9.81 -22.76
CA PHE A 10 -7.39 -9.98 -24.14
C PHE A 10 -6.53 -10.96 -24.94
N GLY A 11 -5.53 -11.58 -24.29
CA GLY A 11 -4.59 -12.47 -24.97
C GLY A 11 -3.56 -11.74 -25.85
N LEU A 12 -3.40 -10.42 -25.69
CA LEU A 12 -2.52 -9.55 -26.47
C LEU A 12 -1.18 -9.29 -25.76
N LYS A 13 -0.78 -10.15 -24.82
CA LYS A 13 0.43 -9.93 -24.02
C LYS A 13 1.69 -9.81 -24.90
N SER A 14 1.82 -10.61 -25.96
CA SER A 14 2.96 -10.55 -26.89
C SER A 14 3.05 -9.22 -27.63
N GLU A 15 1.91 -8.56 -27.87
CA GLU A 15 1.86 -7.30 -28.63
C GLU A 15 2.25 -6.09 -27.76
N VAL A 16 2.13 -6.19 -26.43
CA VAL A 16 2.48 -5.12 -25.49
C VAL A 16 3.85 -5.33 -24.83
N GLN A 17 4.43 -6.52 -24.93
CA GLN A 17 5.63 -6.91 -24.19
C GLN A 17 6.85 -6.02 -24.48
N GLU A 18 7.08 -5.69 -25.76
CA GLU A 18 8.20 -4.84 -26.17
C GLU A 18 8.04 -3.42 -25.59
N THR A 19 6.85 -2.85 -25.69
CA THR A 19 6.54 -1.52 -25.14
C THR A 19 6.67 -1.49 -23.61
N LEU A 20 6.17 -2.52 -22.94
CA LEU A 20 6.29 -2.65 -21.48
C LEU A 20 7.76 -2.79 -21.04
N ALA A 21 8.54 -3.57 -21.78
CA ALA A 21 9.98 -3.70 -21.51
C ALA A 21 10.69 -2.36 -21.68
N SER A 22 10.42 -1.64 -22.77
CA SER A 22 10.97 -0.29 -23.00
C SER A 22 10.58 0.72 -21.92
N ASP A 23 9.35 0.65 -21.42
CA ASP A 23 8.83 1.63 -20.43
C ASP A 23 9.29 1.33 -19.00
N TYR A 24 9.55 0.06 -18.64
CA TYR A 24 9.71 -0.36 -17.23
C TYR A 24 10.95 -1.22 -16.94
N THR A 25 11.83 -1.46 -17.91
CA THR A 25 13.13 -2.12 -17.67
C THR A 25 14.28 -1.17 -17.96
N GLY A 26 15.39 -1.35 -17.26
CA GLY A 26 16.56 -0.49 -17.42
C GLY A 26 17.87 -1.28 -17.32
N GLU A 27 18.82 -0.99 -18.23
CA GLU A 27 20.13 -1.61 -18.28
C GLU A 27 20.89 -1.54 -16.94
N LEU A 28 20.73 -0.45 -16.19
CA LEU A 28 21.39 -0.28 -14.89
C LEU A 28 20.85 -1.26 -13.84
N VAL A 29 19.55 -1.56 -13.88
CA VAL A 29 18.94 -2.56 -12.99
C VAL A 29 19.48 -3.96 -13.34
N ASP A 30 19.60 -4.28 -14.62
CA ASP A 30 20.14 -5.56 -15.07
C ASP A 30 21.63 -5.68 -14.73
N LEU A 31 22.38 -4.59 -14.84
CA LEU A 31 23.77 -4.53 -14.39
C LEU A 31 23.87 -4.77 -12.88
N LEU A 32 23.02 -4.12 -12.06
CA LEU A 32 22.99 -4.33 -10.61
C LEU A 32 22.67 -5.79 -10.27
N ARG A 33 21.68 -6.39 -10.94
CA ARG A 33 21.34 -7.81 -10.77
C ARG A 33 22.53 -8.73 -11.09
N SER A 34 23.25 -8.47 -12.19
CA SER A 34 24.44 -9.25 -12.60
C SER A 34 25.63 -9.08 -11.65
N ARG A 35 25.62 -8.02 -10.83
CA ARG A 35 26.65 -7.69 -9.85
C ARG A 35 26.19 -7.94 -8.40
N GLU A 36 25.36 -8.95 -8.18
CA GLU A 36 24.84 -9.30 -6.85
C GLU A 36 24.15 -8.12 -6.13
N PHE A 37 23.41 -7.30 -6.89
CA PHE A 37 22.69 -6.11 -6.43
C PHE A 37 23.58 -5.03 -5.82
N SER A 38 24.86 -4.95 -6.20
CA SER A 38 25.79 -3.97 -5.66
C SER A 38 26.70 -3.39 -6.73
N LEU A 39 26.87 -2.06 -6.73
CA LEU A 39 27.82 -1.34 -7.57
C LEU A 39 28.62 -0.37 -6.72
N SER A 40 29.95 -0.29 -6.99
CA SER A 40 30.84 0.64 -6.29
C SER A 40 31.53 1.55 -7.31
N ALA A 41 31.46 2.87 -7.05
CA ALA A 41 32.16 3.89 -7.83
C ALA A 41 32.57 5.06 -6.93
N GLY A 42 33.76 5.63 -7.14
CA GLY A 42 34.22 6.85 -6.47
C GLY A 42 34.20 6.78 -4.94
N GLY A 43 34.36 5.60 -4.33
CA GLY A 43 34.29 5.41 -2.88
C GLY A 43 32.86 5.26 -2.34
N THR A 44 31.84 5.33 -3.18
CA THR A 44 30.44 5.07 -2.84
C THR A 44 30.03 3.68 -3.32
N THR A 45 29.31 2.94 -2.48
CA THR A 45 28.67 1.68 -2.87
C THR A 45 27.18 1.84 -2.83
N VAL A 46 26.52 1.58 -3.96
CA VAL A 46 25.06 1.52 -4.09
C VAL A 46 24.64 0.06 -4.04
N GLN A 47 23.69 -0.25 -3.17
CA GLN A 47 23.08 -1.57 -3.10
C GLN A 47 21.58 -1.46 -3.36
N LEU A 48 21.05 -2.42 -4.13
CA LEU A 48 19.62 -2.55 -4.39
C LEU A 48 19.08 -3.69 -3.53
N ALA A 49 17.88 -3.51 -2.97
CA ALA A 49 17.20 -4.60 -2.29
C ALA A 49 16.99 -5.78 -3.24
N ARG A 50 16.99 -7.02 -2.75
CA ARG A 50 16.83 -8.21 -3.59
C ARG A 50 15.41 -8.32 -4.18
N GLU A 51 14.42 -7.80 -3.46
CA GLU A 51 13.03 -7.73 -3.89
C GLU A 51 12.60 -6.26 -4.07
N PHE A 52 12.31 -5.88 -5.31
CA PHE A 52 11.93 -4.51 -5.70
C PHE A 52 11.10 -4.52 -6.99
N GLY A 53 10.61 -3.34 -7.41
CA GLY A 53 9.88 -3.16 -8.67
C GLY A 53 8.43 -3.64 -8.60
N PHE A 54 7.86 -4.01 -9.74
CA PHE A 54 6.48 -4.47 -9.81
C PHE A 54 6.34 -5.89 -9.27
N CYS A 55 5.26 -6.15 -8.56
CA CYS A 55 4.83 -7.51 -8.25
C CYS A 55 3.96 -8.05 -9.39
N TYR A 56 3.73 -9.35 -9.41
CA TYR A 56 2.88 -10.00 -10.40
C TYR A 56 1.51 -9.32 -10.56
N GLY A 57 0.87 -8.89 -9.46
CA GLY A 57 -0.42 -8.21 -9.48
C GLY A 57 -0.37 -6.85 -10.17
N VAL A 58 0.70 -6.09 -9.90
CA VAL A 58 0.96 -4.79 -10.55
C VAL A 58 1.31 -4.97 -12.02
N GLU A 59 2.21 -5.88 -12.36
CA GLU A 59 2.56 -6.19 -13.76
C GLU A 59 1.32 -6.55 -14.56
N ARG A 60 0.46 -7.41 -14.01
CA ARG A 60 -0.78 -7.80 -14.66
C ARG A 60 -1.73 -6.61 -14.87
N ALA A 61 -1.87 -5.72 -13.88
CA ALA A 61 -2.76 -4.57 -14.00
C ALA A 61 -2.28 -3.60 -15.09
N VAL A 62 -0.98 -3.34 -15.13
CA VAL A 62 -0.38 -2.49 -16.17
C VAL A 62 -0.49 -3.15 -17.55
N ASP A 63 -0.14 -4.43 -17.67
CA ASP A 63 -0.29 -5.22 -18.89
C ASP A 63 -1.72 -5.15 -19.47
N TYR A 64 -2.73 -5.33 -18.61
CA TYR A 64 -4.13 -5.26 -19.05
C TYR A 64 -4.54 -3.86 -19.49
N ALA A 65 -4.01 -2.81 -18.87
CA ALA A 65 -4.28 -1.44 -19.31
C ALA A 65 -3.70 -1.19 -20.73
N TYR A 66 -2.49 -1.66 -21.01
CA TYR A 66 -1.88 -1.58 -22.34
C TYR A 66 -2.66 -2.42 -23.37
N GLN A 67 -2.99 -3.66 -23.04
CA GLN A 67 -3.84 -4.50 -23.91
C GLN A 67 -5.20 -3.86 -24.19
N THR A 68 -5.78 -3.16 -23.20
CA THR A 68 -7.07 -2.50 -23.36
C THR A 68 -7.00 -1.41 -24.43
N ARG A 69 -5.94 -0.60 -24.47
CA ARG A 69 -5.76 0.42 -25.50
C ARG A 69 -5.59 -0.20 -26.89
N ILE A 70 -4.83 -1.29 -27.02
CA ILE A 70 -4.69 -2.01 -28.30
C ILE A 70 -6.04 -2.60 -28.75
N LYS A 71 -6.78 -3.21 -27.82
CA LYS A 71 -8.06 -3.85 -28.11
C LYS A 71 -9.14 -2.87 -28.53
N PHE A 72 -9.12 -1.66 -27.98
CA PHE A 72 -10.12 -0.62 -28.20
C PHE A 72 -9.48 0.70 -28.64
N PRO A 73 -8.86 0.74 -29.84
CA PRO A 73 -8.09 1.92 -30.28
C PRO A 73 -8.95 3.18 -30.41
N ASP A 74 -10.21 3.04 -30.82
CA ASP A 74 -11.11 4.16 -31.11
C ASP A 74 -12.08 4.49 -29.97
N LYS A 75 -12.13 3.68 -28.92
CA LYS A 75 -13.03 3.92 -27.79
C LYS A 75 -12.40 4.87 -26.75
N ARG A 76 -13.26 5.62 -26.06
CA ARG A 76 -12.84 6.30 -24.84
C ARG A 76 -12.57 5.25 -23.77
N ILE A 77 -11.44 5.37 -23.12
CA ILE A 77 -11.04 4.49 -22.02
C ILE A 77 -10.90 5.33 -20.77
N PHE A 78 -11.60 4.92 -19.73
CA PHE A 78 -11.52 5.52 -18.40
C PHE A 78 -10.82 4.57 -17.43
N LEU A 79 -10.19 5.13 -16.41
CA LEU A 79 -9.62 4.41 -15.29
C LEU A 79 -10.27 4.92 -13.99
N ALA A 80 -10.79 4.02 -13.17
CA ALA A 80 -11.38 4.35 -11.88
C ALA A 80 -10.28 4.67 -10.86
N GLY A 81 -9.86 5.92 -10.84
CA GLY A 81 -8.75 6.39 -10.02
C GLY A 81 -7.37 6.12 -10.62
N GLU A 82 -6.40 5.69 -9.84
CA GLU A 82 -5.06 5.32 -10.28
C GLU A 82 -4.94 3.81 -10.47
N ILE A 83 -4.27 3.33 -11.53
CA ILE A 83 -4.09 1.89 -11.73
C ILE A 83 -3.31 1.27 -10.56
N ILE A 84 -2.30 1.98 -10.12
CA ILE A 84 -1.48 1.78 -8.93
C ILE A 84 -0.97 3.16 -8.47
N HIS A 85 -0.53 3.30 -7.24
CA HIS A 85 0.06 4.54 -6.74
C HIS A 85 1.51 4.72 -7.22
N ASN A 86 1.67 4.86 -8.54
CA ASN A 86 2.95 5.13 -9.19
C ASN A 86 2.78 6.25 -10.23
N PRO A 87 3.37 7.45 -9.98
CA PRO A 87 3.20 8.60 -10.87
C PRO A 87 3.66 8.36 -12.29
N HIS A 88 4.77 7.62 -12.47
CA HIS A 88 5.33 7.32 -13.78
C HIS A 88 4.38 6.42 -14.61
N VAL A 89 3.86 5.35 -13.99
CA VAL A 89 2.88 4.47 -14.65
C VAL A 89 1.62 5.26 -15.02
N ASN A 90 1.11 6.07 -14.10
CA ASN A 90 -0.10 6.86 -14.34
C ASN A 90 0.10 7.93 -15.44
N ALA A 91 1.30 8.52 -15.53
CA ALA A 91 1.66 9.44 -16.62
C ALA A 91 1.63 8.72 -17.97
N LYS A 92 2.28 7.53 -18.08
CA LYS A 92 2.26 6.72 -19.30
C LYS A 92 0.85 6.36 -19.75
N LEU A 93 -0.05 6.00 -18.83
CA LEU A 93 -1.43 5.70 -19.16
C LEU A 93 -2.20 6.95 -19.67
N ARG A 94 -1.89 8.15 -19.14
CA ARG A 94 -2.45 9.41 -19.69
C ARG A 94 -1.94 9.69 -21.11
N ASP A 95 -0.65 9.45 -21.38
CA ASP A 95 -0.06 9.58 -22.71
C ASP A 95 -0.73 8.64 -23.73
N MET A 96 -1.27 7.52 -23.24
CA MET A 96 -2.07 6.58 -24.04
C MET A 96 -3.55 7.00 -24.18
N ASN A 97 -3.91 8.24 -23.83
CA ASN A 97 -5.28 8.74 -23.85
C ASN A 97 -6.26 7.92 -22.99
N ILE A 98 -5.81 7.49 -21.81
CA ILE A 98 -6.67 6.90 -20.78
C ILE A 98 -7.03 8.02 -19.79
N THR A 99 -8.33 8.28 -19.64
CA THR A 99 -8.86 9.35 -18.78
C THR A 99 -9.07 8.81 -17.37
N PHE A 100 -8.55 9.50 -16.38
CA PHE A 100 -8.70 9.13 -14.98
C PHE A 100 -9.96 9.75 -14.40
N LEU A 101 -10.84 8.92 -13.85
CA LEU A 101 -12.04 9.39 -13.16
C LEU A 101 -11.66 10.04 -11.83
N SER A 102 -12.30 11.18 -11.54
CA SER A 102 -12.11 11.88 -10.26
C SER A 102 -12.86 11.17 -9.13
N ALA A 103 -12.37 11.32 -7.90
CA ALA A 103 -13.07 10.84 -6.72
C ALA A 103 -14.38 11.62 -6.49
N LYS A 104 -15.45 10.92 -6.10
CA LYS A 104 -16.75 11.50 -5.74
C LYS A 104 -17.34 10.72 -4.57
N GLY A 105 -17.43 11.37 -3.41
CA GLY A 105 -17.83 10.69 -2.18
C GLY A 105 -16.86 9.57 -1.79
N THR A 106 -17.38 8.35 -1.63
CA THR A 106 -16.58 7.15 -1.34
C THR A 106 -16.14 6.38 -2.58
N GLY A 107 -16.58 6.77 -3.78
CA GLY A 107 -16.28 6.14 -5.07
C GLY A 107 -15.72 7.14 -6.09
N PHE A 108 -16.14 6.99 -7.34
CA PHE A 108 -15.66 7.79 -8.47
C PHE A 108 -16.83 8.49 -9.20
N ASP A 109 -16.52 9.55 -9.94
CA ASP A 109 -17.48 10.25 -10.78
C ASP A 109 -17.63 9.55 -12.12
N TYR A 110 -18.72 8.82 -12.29
CA TYR A 110 -19.06 8.09 -13.52
C TYR A 110 -19.93 8.87 -14.49
N GLU A 111 -20.26 10.15 -14.21
CA GLU A 111 -21.09 10.98 -15.10
C GLU A 111 -20.57 11.04 -16.54
N PRO A 112 -19.24 11.10 -16.81
CA PRO A 112 -18.73 11.13 -18.17
C PRO A 112 -18.83 9.81 -18.93
N VAL A 113 -19.13 8.69 -18.26
CA VAL A 113 -19.04 7.33 -18.82
C VAL A 113 -20.35 6.92 -19.47
N GLY A 114 -20.29 6.48 -20.73
CA GLY A 114 -21.43 5.93 -21.48
C GLY A 114 -21.30 4.43 -21.77
N ALA A 115 -22.34 3.85 -22.34
CA ALA A 115 -22.42 2.41 -22.68
C ALA A 115 -21.37 1.95 -23.71
N ASP A 116 -20.91 2.84 -24.56
CA ASP A 116 -19.90 2.54 -25.58
C ASP A 116 -18.46 2.62 -25.07
N ASP A 117 -18.26 3.07 -23.85
CA ASP A 117 -16.95 3.29 -23.27
C ASP A 117 -16.36 2.03 -22.64
N VAL A 118 -15.08 2.13 -22.27
CA VAL A 118 -14.36 1.10 -21.56
C VAL A 118 -13.87 1.69 -20.22
N VAL A 119 -14.11 0.99 -19.13
CA VAL A 119 -13.62 1.39 -17.80
C VAL A 119 -12.68 0.32 -17.24
N ILE A 120 -11.47 0.72 -16.92
CA ILE A 120 -10.47 -0.13 -16.26
C ILE A 120 -10.62 0.06 -14.74
N LEU A 121 -10.75 -1.04 -14.01
CA LEU A 121 -10.69 -1.03 -12.55
C LEU A 121 -9.24 -1.17 -12.09
N PRO A 122 -8.81 -0.45 -11.04
CA PRO A 122 -7.43 -0.50 -10.55
C PRO A 122 -7.06 -1.84 -9.90
N ALA A 123 -5.77 -2.05 -9.67
CA ALA A 123 -5.27 -3.23 -8.97
C ALA A 123 -5.83 -3.39 -7.55
N PHE A 124 -6.29 -2.30 -6.94
CA PHE A 124 -6.89 -2.25 -5.60
C PHE A 124 -8.36 -2.73 -5.58
N GLY A 125 -8.99 -2.81 -6.75
CA GLY A 125 -10.43 -2.99 -6.90
C GLY A 125 -11.22 -1.71 -6.68
N VAL A 126 -12.53 -1.82 -6.74
CA VAL A 126 -13.49 -0.75 -6.49
C VAL A 126 -14.57 -1.25 -5.52
N THR A 127 -15.37 -0.35 -4.97
CA THR A 127 -16.47 -0.72 -4.07
C THR A 127 -17.57 -1.48 -4.81
N ILE A 128 -18.45 -2.16 -4.09
CA ILE A 128 -19.62 -2.84 -4.67
C ILE A 128 -20.52 -1.84 -5.39
N GLN A 129 -20.73 -0.66 -4.82
CA GLN A 129 -21.54 0.40 -5.41
C GLN A 129 -20.95 0.91 -6.74
N ASP A 130 -19.62 1.09 -6.81
CA ASP A 130 -18.94 1.44 -8.07
C ASP A 130 -19.18 0.38 -9.14
N LEU A 131 -19.04 -0.89 -8.77
CA LEU A 131 -19.23 -2.01 -9.71
C LEU A 131 -20.69 -2.11 -10.19
N GLU A 132 -21.67 -1.90 -9.30
CA GLU A 132 -23.09 -1.87 -9.65
C GLU A 132 -23.42 -0.70 -10.59
N THR A 133 -22.87 0.48 -10.30
CA THR A 133 -23.00 1.66 -11.18
C THR A 133 -22.47 1.37 -12.58
N LEU A 134 -21.27 0.81 -12.70
CA LEU A 134 -20.68 0.45 -14.01
C LEU A 134 -21.50 -0.60 -14.75
N ARG A 135 -22.04 -1.59 -14.05
CA ARG A 135 -22.96 -2.58 -14.65
C ARG A 135 -24.23 -1.93 -15.17
N GLY A 136 -24.78 -0.97 -14.42
CA GLY A 136 -25.96 -0.20 -14.80
C GLY A 136 -25.73 0.66 -16.05
N LEU A 137 -24.51 1.19 -16.24
CA LEU A 137 -24.12 1.96 -17.42
C LEU A 137 -23.97 1.09 -18.68
N GLY A 138 -23.76 -0.21 -18.56
CA GLY A 138 -23.59 -1.14 -19.67
C GLY A 138 -22.28 -1.01 -20.42
N CYS A 139 -21.30 -0.26 -19.91
CA CYS A 139 -19.96 -0.11 -20.49
C CYS A 139 -19.13 -1.40 -20.39
N VAL A 140 -18.03 -1.46 -21.13
CA VAL A 140 -17.06 -2.56 -21.00
C VAL A 140 -16.23 -2.33 -19.75
N VAL A 141 -16.23 -3.28 -18.82
CA VAL A 141 -15.43 -3.23 -17.59
C VAL A 141 -14.23 -4.17 -17.71
N VAL A 142 -13.02 -3.64 -17.54
CA VAL A 142 -11.77 -4.40 -17.52
C VAL A 142 -11.27 -4.46 -16.07
N ASP A 143 -11.45 -5.61 -15.43
CA ASP A 143 -11.10 -5.80 -14.02
C ASP A 143 -9.63 -6.24 -13.87
N THR A 144 -8.80 -5.34 -13.38
CA THR A 144 -7.39 -5.62 -13.09
C THR A 144 -7.13 -5.93 -11.62
N THR A 145 -8.16 -6.03 -10.79
CA THR A 145 -8.03 -6.29 -9.35
C THR A 145 -7.07 -7.43 -9.06
N CYS A 146 -6.10 -7.17 -8.20
CA CYS A 146 -5.06 -8.13 -7.85
C CYS A 146 -5.64 -9.40 -7.18
N GLY A 147 -5.05 -10.56 -7.48
CA GLY A 147 -5.44 -11.83 -6.87
C GLY A 147 -5.36 -11.85 -5.34
N SER A 148 -4.36 -11.15 -4.77
CA SER A 148 -4.23 -11.02 -3.31
C SER A 148 -5.40 -10.24 -2.70
N VAL A 149 -5.81 -9.12 -3.32
CA VAL A 149 -6.99 -8.34 -2.90
C VAL A 149 -8.25 -9.21 -2.96
N LEU A 150 -8.42 -9.96 -4.04
CA LEU A 150 -9.56 -10.87 -4.19
C LEU A 150 -9.59 -11.98 -3.13
N ASN A 151 -8.43 -12.42 -2.64
CA ASN A 151 -8.37 -13.38 -1.55
C ASN A 151 -8.83 -12.76 -0.23
N VAL A 152 -8.45 -11.51 0.05
CA VAL A 152 -8.98 -10.75 1.20
C VAL A 152 -10.50 -10.62 1.12
N TRP A 153 -11.02 -10.23 -0.06
CA TRP A 153 -12.47 -10.12 -0.28
C TRP A 153 -13.22 -11.40 0.03
N LYS A 154 -12.73 -12.56 -0.45
CA LYS A 154 -13.33 -13.86 -0.13
C LYS A 154 -13.41 -14.15 1.38
N ARG A 155 -12.42 -13.67 2.15
CA ARG A 155 -12.42 -13.84 3.61
C ARG A 155 -13.45 -12.93 4.27
N VAL A 156 -13.46 -11.65 3.88
CA VAL A 156 -14.43 -10.67 4.37
C VAL A 156 -15.87 -11.07 4.03
N GLU A 157 -16.11 -11.56 2.81
CA GLU A 157 -17.39 -12.13 2.40
C GLU A 157 -17.80 -13.34 3.25
N ALA A 158 -16.86 -14.22 3.55
CA ALA A 158 -17.12 -15.38 4.42
C ALA A 158 -17.46 -14.95 5.85
N TYR A 159 -16.78 -13.92 6.37
CA TYR A 159 -17.12 -13.35 7.69
C TYR A 159 -18.55 -12.80 7.70
N ALA A 160 -18.88 -11.92 6.75
CA ALA A 160 -20.21 -11.32 6.67
C ALA A 160 -21.32 -12.37 6.49
N ARG A 161 -21.11 -13.35 5.61
CA ARG A 161 -22.06 -14.45 5.39
C ARG A 161 -22.33 -15.24 6.68
N ASP A 162 -21.31 -15.45 7.51
CA ASP A 162 -21.37 -16.25 8.71
C ASP A 162 -21.68 -15.41 9.97
N GLY A 163 -22.06 -14.12 9.82
CA GLY A 163 -22.47 -13.23 10.90
C GLY A 163 -21.33 -12.59 11.71
N PHE A 164 -20.09 -12.68 11.22
CA PHE A 164 -18.94 -12.04 11.86
C PHE A 164 -18.75 -10.60 11.33
N THR A 165 -18.37 -9.70 12.21
CA THR A 165 -17.87 -8.38 11.84
C THR A 165 -16.46 -8.53 11.25
N ALA A 166 -16.25 -7.95 10.07
CA ALA A 166 -14.91 -7.90 9.48
C ALA A 166 -14.09 -6.77 10.14
N LEU A 167 -13.15 -7.12 11.01
CA LEU A 167 -12.16 -6.19 11.56
C LEU A 167 -10.99 -6.09 10.57
N ILE A 168 -10.85 -4.94 9.91
CA ILE A 168 -9.88 -4.76 8.83
C ILE A 168 -8.74 -3.85 9.32
N HIS A 169 -7.54 -4.41 9.46
CA HIS A 169 -6.33 -3.61 9.67
C HIS A 169 -5.95 -2.90 8.38
N GLY A 170 -6.08 -1.59 8.33
CA GLY A 170 -5.85 -0.80 7.12
C GLY A 170 -6.16 0.68 7.30
N LYS A 171 -5.89 1.45 6.25
CA LYS A 171 -6.23 2.87 6.19
C LYS A 171 -7.65 3.02 5.65
N TYR A 172 -8.61 3.45 6.45
CA TYR A 172 -10.04 3.53 6.07
C TYR A 172 -10.31 4.37 4.81
N TYR A 173 -9.44 5.35 4.52
CA TYR A 173 -9.53 6.22 3.33
C TYR A 173 -8.87 5.62 2.08
N HIS A 174 -8.13 4.52 2.18
CA HIS A 174 -7.44 3.89 1.06
C HIS A 174 -8.44 3.09 0.20
N GLU A 175 -8.29 3.16 -1.12
CA GLU A 175 -9.20 2.53 -2.10
C GLU A 175 -9.35 1.02 -1.85
N GLU A 176 -8.25 0.31 -1.60
CA GLU A 176 -8.27 -1.12 -1.29
C GLU A 176 -9.09 -1.44 -0.05
N THR A 177 -8.92 -0.64 1.02
CA THR A 177 -9.65 -0.85 2.27
C THR A 177 -11.14 -0.59 2.08
N ARG A 178 -11.52 0.49 1.37
CA ARG A 178 -12.91 0.78 1.02
C ARG A 178 -13.54 -0.31 0.17
N ALA A 179 -12.83 -0.75 -0.88
CA ALA A 179 -13.28 -1.84 -1.74
C ALA A 179 -13.45 -3.16 -0.96
N THR A 180 -12.54 -3.46 -0.05
CA THR A 180 -12.61 -4.63 0.82
C THR A 180 -13.75 -4.53 1.83
N ALA A 181 -13.90 -3.39 2.50
CA ALA A 181 -14.96 -3.16 3.47
C ALA A 181 -16.36 -3.27 2.82
N SER A 182 -16.52 -2.75 1.60
CA SER A 182 -17.80 -2.84 0.88
C SER A 182 -18.25 -4.27 0.57
N GLN A 183 -17.36 -5.26 0.61
CA GLN A 183 -17.73 -6.66 0.33
C GLN A 183 -18.74 -7.23 1.33
N VAL A 184 -18.81 -6.69 2.55
CA VAL A 184 -19.81 -7.12 3.54
C VAL A 184 -21.24 -6.79 3.11
N GLU A 185 -21.44 -5.77 2.27
CA GLU A 185 -22.75 -5.30 1.81
C GLU A 185 -23.48 -6.32 0.92
N LYS A 186 -22.78 -7.32 0.42
CA LYS A 186 -23.37 -8.46 -0.31
C LYS A 186 -24.27 -9.31 0.59
N TYR A 187 -24.18 -9.16 1.90
CA TYR A 187 -24.87 -9.99 2.87
C TYR A 187 -25.71 -9.12 3.81
N PRO A 188 -27.01 -9.43 3.98
CA PRO A 188 -27.86 -8.70 4.90
C PRO A 188 -27.30 -8.68 6.34
N GLY A 189 -27.17 -7.49 6.91
CA GLY A 189 -26.57 -7.31 8.25
C GLY A 189 -25.06 -7.44 8.30
N GLY A 190 -24.38 -7.64 7.16
CA GLY A 190 -22.92 -7.64 7.09
C GLY A 190 -22.35 -6.32 7.57
N THR A 191 -21.30 -6.39 8.41
CA THR A 191 -20.69 -5.20 8.98
C THR A 191 -19.17 -5.31 9.05
N PHE A 192 -18.51 -4.16 9.18
CA PHE A 192 -17.06 -4.07 9.28
C PHE A 192 -16.65 -3.00 10.30
N LEU A 193 -15.41 -3.09 10.74
CA LEU A 193 -14.72 -2.05 11.49
C LEU A 193 -13.28 -1.97 10.98
N VAL A 194 -12.80 -0.79 10.60
CA VAL A 194 -11.41 -0.59 10.20
C VAL A 194 -10.61 -0.10 11.39
N VAL A 195 -9.44 -0.67 11.61
CA VAL A 195 -8.45 -0.19 12.57
C VAL A 195 -7.14 0.09 11.85
N ARG A 196 -6.53 1.24 12.13
CA ARG A 196 -5.34 1.71 11.42
C ARG A 196 -4.06 1.11 11.95
N ASP A 197 -4.01 0.83 13.25
CA ASP A 197 -2.81 0.42 13.98
C ASP A 197 -3.18 -0.33 15.27
N MET A 198 -2.15 -0.81 15.99
CA MET A 198 -2.33 -1.50 17.27
C MET A 198 -3.03 -0.61 18.32
N ALA A 199 -2.83 0.71 18.31
CA ALA A 199 -3.47 1.60 19.28
C ALA A 199 -5.00 1.64 19.09
N GLU A 200 -5.48 1.71 17.85
CA GLU A 200 -6.92 1.61 17.54
C GLU A 200 -7.47 0.20 17.84
N ALA A 201 -6.70 -0.86 17.53
CA ALA A 201 -7.08 -2.22 17.88
C ALA A 201 -7.19 -2.42 19.40
N GLN A 202 -6.35 -1.74 20.19
CA GLN A 202 -6.42 -1.77 21.65
C GLN A 202 -7.75 -1.17 22.16
N LEU A 203 -8.21 -0.06 21.60
CA LEU A 203 -9.51 0.52 21.98
C LEU A 203 -10.67 -0.46 21.74
N VAL A 204 -10.59 -1.23 20.65
CA VAL A 204 -11.59 -2.27 20.34
C VAL A 204 -11.54 -3.40 21.38
N MET A 205 -10.34 -3.87 21.71
CA MET A 205 -10.14 -4.93 22.71
C MET A 205 -10.61 -4.50 24.09
N ASP A 206 -10.26 -3.28 24.52
CA ASP A 206 -10.67 -2.72 25.81
C ASP A 206 -12.20 -2.61 25.92
N TYR A 207 -12.87 -2.21 24.82
CA TYR A 207 -14.33 -2.18 24.76
C TYR A 207 -14.95 -3.59 24.90
N ILE A 208 -14.42 -4.57 24.16
CA ILE A 208 -14.88 -5.97 24.22
C ILE A 208 -14.75 -6.53 25.64
N GLU A 209 -13.58 -6.35 26.26
CA GLU A 209 -13.31 -6.86 27.60
C GLU A 209 -14.21 -6.21 28.66
N ALA A 210 -14.36 -4.88 28.61
CA ALA A 210 -15.25 -4.15 29.51
C ALA A 210 -16.72 -4.58 29.36
N SER A 211 -17.20 -4.80 28.13
CA SER A 211 -18.57 -5.26 27.87
C SER A 211 -18.87 -6.64 28.48
N GLN A 212 -17.84 -7.44 28.71
CA GLN A 212 -17.93 -8.76 29.35
C GLN A 212 -17.59 -8.72 30.86
N GLY A 213 -17.50 -7.51 31.46
CA GLY A 213 -17.21 -7.31 32.87
C GLY A 213 -15.77 -7.59 33.28
N LEU A 214 -14.85 -7.67 32.32
CA LEU A 214 -13.42 -7.79 32.58
C LEU A 214 -12.79 -6.42 32.81
N THR A 215 -11.65 -6.39 33.47
CA THR A 215 -10.83 -5.17 33.60
C THR A 215 -9.94 -5.06 32.36
N PRO A 216 -10.18 -4.08 31.47
CA PRO A 216 -9.37 -3.91 30.27
C PRO A 216 -8.00 -3.32 30.61
N ALA A 217 -7.07 -3.39 29.64
CA ALA A 217 -5.70 -2.86 29.77
C ALA A 217 -5.69 -1.32 29.94
N GLN A 218 -6.64 -0.62 29.33
CA GLN A 218 -6.87 0.82 29.48
C GLN A 218 -8.35 1.09 29.74
N PRO A 219 -8.73 2.27 30.28
CA PRO A 219 -10.11 2.64 30.45
C PRO A 219 -10.87 2.52 29.12
N ALA A 220 -11.90 1.68 29.09
CA ALA A 220 -12.70 1.48 27.89
C ALA A 220 -13.50 2.75 27.57
N LEU A 221 -13.67 3.00 26.28
CA LEU A 221 -14.56 4.03 25.78
C LEU A 221 -16.03 3.66 26.11
N THR A 222 -16.86 4.65 26.39
CA THR A 222 -18.30 4.45 26.37
C THR A 222 -18.76 4.15 24.94
N ARG A 223 -19.98 3.62 24.78
CA ARG A 223 -20.55 3.33 23.47
C ARG A 223 -20.53 4.56 22.54
N ASP A 224 -20.92 5.71 23.04
CA ASP A 224 -20.99 6.94 22.23
C ASP A 224 -19.61 7.45 21.85
N GLU A 225 -18.63 7.38 22.76
CA GLU A 225 -17.22 7.70 22.46
C GLU A 225 -16.63 6.73 21.43
N PHE A 226 -16.96 5.45 21.53
CA PHE A 226 -16.54 4.45 20.56
C PHE A 226 -17.09 4.76 19.16
N LEU A 227 -18.38 5.00 19.04
CA LEU A 227 -19.03 5.35 17.78
C LEU A 227 -18.48 6.67 17.20
N ALA A 228 -18.25 7.67 18.04
CA ALA A 228 -17.63 8.92 17.61
C ALA A 228 -16.19 8.70 17.10
N ARG A 229 -15.39 7.89 17.81
CA ARG A 229 -13.99 7.59 17.45
C ARG A 229 -13.88 6.86 16.12
N PHE A 230 -14.77 5.92 15.83
CA PHE A 230 -14.76 5.08 14.64
C PHE A 230 -15.79 5.49 13.58
N SER A 231 -16.33 6.71 13.64
CA SER A 231 -17.43 7.18 12.78
C SER A 231 -17.15 7.07 11.27
N ASN A 232 -15.89 7.20 10.82
CA ASN A 232 -15.47 7.04 9.43
C ASN A 232 -14.90 5.65 9.11
N GLN A 233 -14.88 4.75 10.09
CA GLN A 233 -14.18 3.46 10.05
C GLN A 233 -15.15 2.27 10.15
N ALA A 234 -16.44 2.56 10.31
CA ALA A 234 -17.52 1.57 10.39
C ALA A 234 -18.76 2.07 9.62
N PRO A 235 -19.67 1.18 9.19
CA PRO A 235 -20.91 1.61 8.57
C PRO A 235 -21.85 2.27 9.59
N ILE A 236 -22.78 3.10 9.11
CA ILE A 236 -23.69 3.89 9.98
C ILE A 236 -24.54 3.04 10.93
N HIS A 237 -24.81 1.79 10.56
CA HIS A 237 -25.60 0.84 11.36
C HIS A 237 -24.76 0.04 12.36
N PHE A 238 -23.46 0.30 12.45
CA PHE A 238 -22.57 -0.40 13.36
C PHE A 238 -22.94 -0.11 14.82
N ASP A 239 -23.09 -1.17 15.60
CA ASP A 239 -23.33 -1.12 17.05
C ASP A 239 -22.27 -1.97 17.76
N PRO A 240 -21.35 -1.39 18.55
CA PRO A 240 -20.29 -2.13 19.20
C PRO A 240 -20.80 -3.18 20.19
N ASP A 241 -21.96 -2.96 20.84
CA ASP A 241 -22.53 -3.91 21.80
C ASP A 241 -23.03 -5.20 21.14
N VAL A 242 -23.36 -5.12 19.85
CA VAL A 242 -23.85 -6.25 19.06
C VAL A 242 -22.74 -6.85 18.19
N HIS A 243 -22.07 -5.98 17.44
CA HIS A 243 -21.21 -6.39 16.33
C HIS A 243 -19.79 -6.80 16.74
N LEU A 244 -19.36 -6.48 17.98
CA LEU A 244 -18.05 -6.92 18.48
C LEU A 244 -18.08 -8.29 19.18
N SER A 245 -19.22 -8.97 19.19
CA SER A 245 -19.34 -10.32 19.77
C SER A 245 -18.72 -11.42 18.91
N GLN A 246 -18.61 -11.21 17.60
CA GLN A 246 -18.00 -12.12 16.64
C GLN A 246 -17.14 -11.36 15.65
N ILE A 247 -15.84 -11.62 15.63
CA ILE A 247 -14.85 -10.86 14.84
C ILE A 247 -14.07 -11.78 13.92
N GLY A 248 -14.01 -11.42 12.64
CA GLY A 248 -13.09 -11.98 11.66
C GLY A 248 -12.04 -10.95 11.26
N VAL A 249 -10.74 -11.22 11.51
CA VAL A 249 -9.67 -10.28 11.18
C VAL A 249 -9.18 -10.45 9.75
N ALA A 250 -9.06 -9.34 9.04
CA ALA A 250 -8.44 -9.23 7.73
C ALA A 250 -7.55 -7.98 7.70
N ASN A 251 -6.75 -7.78 6.64
CA ASN A 251 -5.90 -6.61 6.49
C ASN A 251 -5.86 -6.10 5.05
N GLN A 252 -5.59 -4.82 4.89
CA GLN A 252 -5.14 -4.25 3.64
C GLN A 252 -3.81 -4.92 3.25
N THR A 253 -3.68 -5.38 2.01
CA THR A 253 -2.56 -6.26 1.57
C THR A 253 -1.18 -5.61 1.66
N THR A 254 -1.12 -4.29 1.79
CA THR A 254 0.11 -3.48 1.80
C THR A 254 0.49 -2.93 3.18
N MET A 255 -0.16 -3.39 4.25
CA MET A 255 0.21 -3.04 5.63
C MET A 255 1.50 -3.77 6.07
N LEU A 256 2.09 -3.33 7.19
CA LEU A 256 3.21 -4.05 7.79
C LEU A 256 2.75 -5.43 8.28
N ALA A 257 3.41 -6.46 7.76
CA ALA A 257 3.06 -7.84 8.04
C ALA A 257 3.09 -8.16 9.53
N ARG A 258 4.17 -7.76 10.19
CA ARG A 258 4.35 -7.97 11.64
C ARG A 258 3.22 -7.33 12.44
N GLU A 259 2.87 -6.07 12.17
CA GLU A 259 1.80 -5.37 12.88
C GLU A 259 0.43 -6.03 12.65
N SER A 260 0.14 -6.43 11.41
CA SER A 260 -1.11 -7.14 11.08
C SER A 260 -1.25 -8.45 11.85
N LEU A 261 -0.18 -9.24 11.94
CA LEU A 261 -0.16 -10.50 12.69
C LEU A 261 -0.27 -10.26 14.21
N ASP A 262 0.40 -9.23 14.73
CA ASP A 262 0.34 -8.86 16.13
C ASP A 262 -1.07 -8.41 16.53
N ILE A 263 -1.74 -7.58 15.69
CA ILE A 263 -3.14 -7.19 15.89
C ILE A 263 -4.06 -8.43 15.88
N ALA A 264 -3.94 -9.29 14.88
CA ALA A 264 -4.78 -10.49 14.79
C ALA A 264 -4.62 -11.41 16.01
N ARG A 265 -3.38 -11.56 16.49
CA ARG A 265 -3.07 -12.34 17.69
C ARG A 265 -3.67 -11.70 18.94
N ALA A 266 -3.44 -10.40 19.16
CA ALA A 266 -3.91 -9.67 20.33
C ALA A 266 -5.46 -9.66 20.42
N VAL A 267 -6.14 -9.40 19.29
CA VAL A 267 -7.60 -9.46 19.22
C VAL A 267 -8.08 -10.89 19.53
N GLY A 268 -7.43 -11.92 18.97
CA GLY A 268 -7.79 -13.31 19.27
C GLY A 268 -7.59 -13.72 20.73
N GLU A 269 -6.60 -13.16 21.40
CA GLU A 269 -6.38 -13.33 22.85
C GLU A 269 -7.45 -12.60 23.68
N SER A 270 -7.77 -11.36 23.31
CA SER A 270 -8.84 -10.57 23.95
C SER A 270 -10.19 -11.28 23.82
N MET A 271 -10.55 -11.78 22.63
CA MET A 271 -11.76 -12.57 22.41
C MET A 271 -11.78 -13.86 23.25
N SER A 272 -10.62 -14.51 23.43
CA SER A 272 -10.52 -15.68 24.29
C SER A 272 -10.71 -15.35 25.77
N ARG A 273 -10.23 -14.19 26.24
CA ARG A 273 -10.49 -13.72 27.59
C ARG A 273 -11.97 -13.37 27.80
N ALA A 274 -12.57 -12.68 26.84
CA ALA A 274 -13.94 -12.19 26.92
C ALA A 274 -14.99 -13.31 26.85
N PHE A 275 -14.81 -14.29 25.98
CA PHE A 275 -15.82 -15.31 25.67
C PHE A 275 -15.42 -16.74 26.07
N GLY A 276 -14.25 -16.94 26.67
CA GLY A 276 -13.69 -18.25 27.01
C GLY A 276 -12.89 -18.87 25.88
N ALA A 277 -11.77 -19.49 26.22
CA ALA A 277 -10.86 -20.08 25.25
C ALA A 277 -11.50 -21.23 24.44
N GLU A 278 -12.42 -21.98 25.06
CA GLU A 278 -13.16 -23.08 24.46
C GLU A 278 -14.18 -22.61 23.41
N ASN A 279 -14.62 -21.36 23.52
CA ASN A 279 -15.58 -20.73 22.59
C ASN A 279 -14.89 -19.90 21.49
N LYS A 280 -13.56 -19.79 21.51
CA LYS A 280 -12.81 -18.91 20.60
C LYS A 280 -13.25 -19.07 19.14
N ALA A 281 -13.42 -20.28 18.65
CA ALA A 281 -13.79 -20.51 17.25
C ALA A 281 -15.20 -20.01 16.87
N LYS A 282 -16.08 -19.78 17.86
CA LYS A 282 -17.41 -19.20 17.66
C LYS A 282 -17.38 -17.66 17.59
N HIS A 283 -16.38 -17.05 18.20
CA HIS A 283 -16.29 -15.61 18.37
C HIS A 283 -15.15 -14.96 17.59
N PHE A 284 -14.15 -15.74 17.17
CA PHE A 284 -12.96 -15.22 16.52
C PHE A 284 -12.50 -16.06 15.34
N ARG A 285 -12.18 -15.39 14.23
CA ARG A 285 -11.51 -15.95 13.06
C ARG A 285 -10.40 -15.01 12.60
N SER A 286 -9.29 -15.57 12.15
CA SER A 286 -8.24 -14.81 11.45
C SER A 286 -7.66 -15.65 10.34
N PHE A 287 -7.27 -14.98 9.27
CA PHE A 287 -6.49 -15.57 8.19
C PHE A 287 -5.36 -14.60 7.88
N ASP A 288 -4.19 -15.13 7.59
CA ASP A 288 -3.13 -14.34 7.03
C ASP A 288 -3.54 -13.91 5.62
N THR A 289 -3.78 -12.60 5.46
CA THR A 289 -4.18 -11.97 4.21
C THR A 289 -3.11 -11.02 3.67
N ILE A 290 -1.89 -11.04 4.25
CA ILE A 290 -0.77 -10.27 3.76
C ILE A 290 -0.36 -10.78 2.38
N CYS A 291 -0.10 -9.87 1.46
CA CYS A 291 0.39 -10.22 0.15
C CYS A 291 1.85 -10.71 0.25
N SER A 292 2.17 -11.89 -0.32
CA SER A 292 3.53 -12.42 -0.35
C SER A 292 4.53 -11.41 -0.90
N ALA A 293 4.17 -10.70 -1.97
CA ALA A 293 5.04 -9.67 -2.55
C ALA A 293 5.30 -8.48 -1.59
N THR A 294 4.37 -8.16 -0.68
CA THR A 294 4.60 -7.17 0.37
C THR A 294 5.56 -7.73 1.41
N GLN A 295 5.36 -8.97 1.84
CA GLN A 295 6.22 -9.68 2.78
C GLN A 295 7.65 -9.78 2.24
N ASP A 296 7.82 -10.29 1.01
CA ASP A 296 9.12 -10.48 0.38
C ASP A 296 9.94 -9.18 0.35
N ARG A 297 9.28 -8.04 0.08
CA ARG A 297 9.93 -6.71 0.09
C ARG A 297 10.32 -6.26 1.49
N GLN A 298 9.45 -6.48 2.47
CA GLN A 298 9.77 -6.17 3.87
C GLN A 298 10.94 -7.03 4.36
N ASP A 299 10.94 -8.31 4.06
CA ASP A 299 12.01 -9.24 4.42
C ASP A 299 13.34 -8.86 3.75
N ALA A 300 13.31 -8.50 2.46
CA ALA A 300 14.50 -8.04 1.74
C ALA A 300 15.09 -6.75 2.33
N VAL A 301 14.24 -5.83 2.81
CA VAL A 301 14.68 -4.61 3.50
C VAL A 301 15.24 -4.96 4.88
N VAL A 302 14.58 -5.81 5.65
CA VAL A 302 15.09 -6.26 6.97
C VAL A 302 16.44 -6.94 6.83
N GLU A 303 16.62 -7.78 5.80
CA GLU A 303 17.91 -8.42 5.54
C GLU A 303 18.99 -7.38 5.20
N MET A 304 18.65 -6.41 4.35
CA MET A 304 19.55 -5.32 3.97
C MET A 304 19.96 -4.45 5.15
N LEU A 305 19.07 -4.22 6.12
CA LEU A 305 19.32 -3.42 7.32
C LEU A 305 20.25 -4.11 8.35
N LYS A 306 20.56 -5.40 8.18
CA LYS A 306 21.56 -6.09 9.02
C LYS A 306 22.99 -5.63 8.71
N GLU A 307 23.23 -5.10 7.53
CA GLU A 307 24.51 -4.57 7.12
C GLU A 307 24.61 -3.07 7.47
N PRO A 308 25.82 -2.54 7.75
CA PRO A 308 26.01 -1.12 7.99
C PRO A 308 25.60 -0.27 6.78
N LEU A 309 24.73 0.71 7.00
CA LEU A 309 24.22 1.64 5.99
C LEU A 309 24.39 3.07 6.47
N ASP A 310 24.85 3.94 5.56
CA ASP A 310 24.90 5.38 5.85
C ASP A 310 23.57 6.07 5.54
N LEU A 311 22.87 5.57 4.50
CA LEU A 311 21.65 6.20 3.96
C LEU A 311 20.77 5.17 3.24
N MET A 312 19.46 5.35 3.34
CA MET A 312 18.46 4.63 2.55
C MET A 312 17.66 5.61 1.69
N VAL A 313 17.47 5.27 0.43
CA VAL A 313 16.51 5.97 -0.45
C VAL A 313 15.41 4.98 -0.83
N VAL A 314 14.18 5.30 -0.46
CA VAL A 314 13.00 4.51 -0.80
C VAL A 314 12.25 5.24 -1.90
N VAL A 315 12.15 4.60 -3.07
CA VAL A 315 11.56 5.20 -4.28
C VAL A 315 10.18 4.61 -4.54
N GLY A 316 9.16 5.45 -4.66
CA GLY A 316 7.81 5.06 -5.02
C GLY A 316 6.78 6.13 -4.66
N GLY A 317 5.58 6.01 -5.23
CA GLY A 317 4.54 7.02 -5.07
C GLY A 317 4.21 7.32 -3.61
N TYR A 318 4.02 8.59 -3.31
CA TYR A 318 3.72 9.07 -1.96
C TYR A 318 2.40 8.55 -1.38
N ASN A 319 1.49 8.05 -2.23
CA ASN A 319 0.24 7.40 -1.81
C ASN A 319 0.35 5.86 -1.74
N SER A 320 1.51 5.30 -2.13
CA SER A 320 1.74 3.85 -2.04
C SER A 320 1.92 3.40 -0.60
N SER A 321 0.95 2.66 -0.07
CA SER A 321 1.04 2.13 1.30
C SER A 321 2.26 1.24 1.51
N ASN A 322 2.60 0.40 0.52
CA ASN A 322 3.81 -0.43 0.60
C ASN A 322 5.07 0.43 0.70
N THR A 323 5.22 1.46 -0.15
CA THR A 323 6.39 2.35 -0.13
C THR A 323 6.48 3.13 1.19
N ILE A 324 5.36 3.63 1.70
CA ILE A 324 5.28 4.33 3.00
C ILE A 324 5.72 3.40 4.13
N SER A 325 5.24 2.16 4.14
CA SER A 325 5.58 1.18 5.17
C SER A 325 7.07 0.80 5.12
N LEU A 326 7.64 0.62 3.92
CA LEU A 326 9.07 0.35 3.75
C LEU A 326 9.92 1.53 4.19
N ALA A 327 9.52 2.77 3.86
CA ALA A 327 10.23 3.96 4.29
C ALA A 327 10.21 4.13 5.82
N ALA A 328 9.09 3.86 6.47
CA ALA A 328 8.96 3.89 7.92
C ALA A 328 9.87 2.83 8.58
N LEU A 329 9.84 1.60 8.07
CA LEU A 329 10.70 0.51 8.53
C LEU A 329 12.20 0.86 8.43
N CYS A 330 12.63 1.45 7.31
CA CYS A 330 14.02 1.88 7.13
C CYS A 330 14.40 2.99 8.10
N ALA A 331 13.51 3.95 8.33
CA ALA A 331 13.77 5.12 9.17
C ALA A 331 13.97 4.80 10.67
N GLU A 332 13.51 3.64 11.12
CA GLU A 332 13.79 3.14 12.47
C GLU A 332 15.27 2.78 12.67
N HIS A 333 16.02 2.55 11.59
CA HIS A 333 17.37 2.00 11.62
C HIS A 333 18.44 2.91 10.99
N VAL A 334 18.07 3.73 9.99
CA VAL A 334 19.02 4.51 9.21
C VAL A 334 18.36 5.78 8.67
N LEU A 335 19.17 6.82 8.37
CA LEU A 335 18.69 8.01 7.67
C LEU A 335 18.02 7.61 6.36
N THR A 336 16.75 7.95 6.23
CA THR A 336 15.92 7.48 5.11
C THR A 336 15.23 8.64 4.41
N TYR A 337 15.31 8.66 3.07
CA TYR A 337 14.58 9.59 2.22
C TYR A 337 13.54 8.82 1.40
N HIS A 338 12.28 9.25 1.47
CA HIS A 338 11.20 8.76 0.61
C HIS A 338 11.01 9.74 -0.54
N ILE A 339 11.30 9.30 -1.77
CA ILE A 339 11.10 10.08 -3.00
C ILE A 339 10.09 9.38 -3.91
N SER A 340 9.30 10.15 -4.68
CA SER A 340 8.31 9.57 -5.60
C SER A 340 8.93 8.99 -6.87
N ASP A 341 10.02 9.61 -7.30
CA ASP A 341 10.73 9.35 -8.57
C ASP A 341 12.17 9.86 -8.47
N PRO A 342 13.06 9.52 -9.42
CA PRO A 342 14.45 9.97 -9.44
C PRO A 342 14.63 11.51 -9.51
N ASP A 343 13.65 12.25 -10.05
CA ASP A 343 13.70 13.72 -10.16
C ASP A 343 13.66 14.40 -8.76
N GLY A 344 13.35 13.62 -7.72
CA GLY A 344 13.56 14.03 -6.33
C GLY A 344 15.03 14.27 -5.98
N ILE A 345 15.99 13.75 -6.77
CA ILE A 345 17.43 13.93 -6.56
C ILE A 345 17.95 14.97 -7.57
N ASN A 346 18.38 16.13 -7.09
CA ASN A 346 19.02 17.15 -7.91
C ASN A 346 20.54 17.11 -7.71
N VAL A 347 21.23 16.47 -8.67
CA VAL A 347 22.69 16.30 -8.62
C VAL A 347 23.41 17.65 -8.74
N ALA A 348 22.91 18.58 -9.58
CA ALA A 348 23.54 19.89 -9.79
C ALA A 348 23.50 20.77 -8.53
N GLU A 349 22.42 20.72 -7.79
CA GLU A 349 22.22 21.46 -6.54
C GLU A 349 22.65 20.66 -5.31
N ASN A 350 23.06 19.41 -5.50
CA ASN A 350 23.39 18.50 -4.40
C ASN A 350 22.27 18.43 -3.35
N SER A 351 21.03 18.24 -3.81
CA SER A 351 19.84 18.24 -2.96
C SER A 351 18.89 17.08 -3.24
N VAL A 352 18.13 16.70 -2.23
CA VAL A 352 17.05 15.70 -2.32
C VAL A 352 15.75 16.33 -1.86
N ARG A 353 14.72 16.25 -2.70
CA ARG A 353 13.33 16.59 -2.37
C ARG A 353 12.60 15.30 -1.99
N TYR A 354 12.13 15.22 -0.79
CA TYR A 354 11.57 14.00 -0.22
C TYR A 354 10.32 14.29 0.60
N ARG A 355 9.53 13.26 0.89
CA ARG A 355 8.43 13.30 1.84
C ARG A 355 8.93 12.92 3.22
N GLN A 356 8.57 13.71 4.23
CA GLN A 356 8.87 13.41 5.63
C GLN A 356 8.15 12.12 6.07
N ILE A 357 8.88 11.21 6.69
CA ILE A 357 8.36 9.94 7.16
C ILE A 357 7.54 10.17 8.43
N GLY A 358 6.31 9.62 8.47
CA GLY A 358 5.38 9.80 9.59
C GLY A 358 4.55 11.09 9.53
N ALA A 359 4.77 11.98 8.57
CA ALA A 359 3.96 13.19 8.40
C ALA A 359 2.57 12.85 7.84
N HIS A 360 1.53 13.41 8.46
CA HIS A 360 0.15 13.28 7.99
C HIS A 360 -0.19 14.18 6.79
N HIS A 361 0.69 15.11 6.42
CA HIS A 361 0.50 16.08 5.35
C HIS A 361 1.48 15.85 4.20
N HIS A 362 1.06 16.23 2.99
CA HIS A 362 1.81 16.08 1.75
C HIS A 362 2.97 17.10 1.59
N GLU A 363 3.51 17.61 2.70
CA GLU A 363 4.61 18.54 2.63
C GLU A 363 5.88 17.83 2.21
N LEU A 364 6.46 18.31 1.11
CA LEU A 364 7.76 17.89 0.63
C LEU A 364 8.81 18.75 1.29
N GLU A 365 9.82 18.12 1.85
CA GLU A 365 11.00 18.78 2.37
C GLU A 365 12.14 18.71 1.34
N GLN A 366 13.05 19.66 1.41
CA GLN A 366 14.29 19.65 0.67
C GLN A 366 15.46 19.63 1.65
N ALA A 367 16.30 18.61 1.52
CA ALA A 367 17.57 18.53 2.22
C ALA A 367 18.70 18.80 1.24
N ASN A 368 19.62 19.67 1.62
CA ASN A 368 20.89 19.79 0.91
C ASN A 368 21.75 18.57 1.28
N CYS A 369 22.13 17.80 0.29
CA CYS A 369 23.09 16.71 0.44
C CYS A 369 24.50 17.32 0.60
N CYS A 370 24.66 18.23 1.57
CA CYS A 370 25.96 18.80 1.86
C CYS A 370 26.90 17.73 2.39
N ARG A 371 27.88 17.41 1.55
CA ARG A 371 29.18 16.80 1.91
C ARG A 371 29.22 15.28 2.07
N TRP A 372 29.21 14.64 0.95
CA TRP A 372 29.75 13.28 0.79
C TRP A 372 31.30 13.25 0.82
N ALA A 373 31.95 14.36 1.14
CA ALA A 373 33.39 14.45 1.29
C ALA A 373 33.72 15.27 2.55
N GLY A 374 34.11 14.61 3.62
CA GLY A 374 34.92 15.09 4.72
C GLY A 374 34.50 16.42 5.40
N ASN A 375 34.22 16.34 6.69
CA ASN A 375 34.01 17.44 7.64
C ASN A 375 32.80 18.33 7.47
N CYS A 376 31.73 18.06 8.15
CA CYS A 376 30.90 19.07 8.77
C CYS A 376 30.14 18.60 10.01
N GLY A 377 30.31 19.36 11.07
CA GLY A 377 29.51 19.26 12.29
C GLY A 377 28.05 19.63 11.96
N TRP A 378 27.13 18.83 12.46
CA TRP A 378 25.70 19.07 12.38
C TRP A 378 25.28 20.09 13.42
N GLU A 379 24.78 21.25 12.99
CA GLU A 379 23.91 22.08 13.82
C GLU A 379 22.46 21.82 13.43
N LEU A 380 21.85 20.89 14.13
CA LEU A 380 20.39 20.75 14.18
C LEU A 380 19.86 21.71 15.25
N ARG A 381 19.27 22.82 14.83
CA ARG A 381 18.47 23.64 15.74
C ARG A 381 17.08 23.04 15.89
N ARG A 382 16.83 22.52 17.09
CA ARG A 382 15.62 22.16 17.82
C ARG A 382 15.25 20.67 17.81
N GLY A 383 15.72 19.97 18.85
CA GLY A 383 15.23 18.68 19.29
C GLY A 383 16.35 17.78 19.85
N ARG A 384 16.61 17.86 21.14
CA ARG A 384 17.68 17.22 21.91
C ARG A 384 17.98 15.78 21.48
N VAL A 385 19.16 15.53 20.93
CA VAL A 385 19.92 14.29 21.12
C VAL A 385 21.38 14.68 21.38
N ARG A 386 21.96 14.17 22.46
CA ARG A 386 23.35 14.42 22.84
C ARG A 386 24.30 13.58 21.98
N PRO A 387 25.43 14.12 21.50
CA PRO A 387 26.41 13.36 20.75
C PRO A 387 27.34 12.61 21.73
N THR A 388 27.50 11.32 21.52
CA THR A 388 28.67 10.60 22.03
C THR A 388 29.70 10.52 20.92
N THR A 389 30.78 11.24 21.14
CA THR A 389 31.96 11.31 20.29
C THR A 389 32.71 9.96 20.26
N ARG A 390 32.91 9.42 19.05
CA ARG A 390 34.15 8.72 18.68
C ARG A 390 34.35 8.80 17.18
N LEU A 391 35.40 9.52 16.81
CA LEU A 391 35.95 9.52 15.45
C LEU A 391 36.46 8.12 15.09
N VAL A 392 35.98 7.56 13.99
CA VAL A 392 36.73 6.55 13.23
C VAL A 392 36.69 7.01 11.76
N SER A 393 37.85 7.45 11.31
CA SER A 393 38.10 7.81 9.94
C SER A 393 38.14 6.56 9.06
N ARG A 394 37.15 6.41 8.21
CA ARG A 394 37.15 5.76 6.88
C ARG A 394 35.70 5.69 6.41
N SER A 395 35.22 6.79 5.82
CA SER A 395 33.87 6.88 5.28
C SER A 395 33.79 6.08 3.98
N ARG A 396 33.17 4.91 4.01
CA ARG A 396 32.58 4.30 2.84
C ARG A 396 31.09 4.65 2.89
N ALA A 397 30.66 5.56 2.03
CA ALA A 397 29.26 5.91 1.93
C ALA A 397 28.52 4.81 1.14
N PHE A 398 27.41 4.29 1.70
CA PHE A 398 26.56 3.30 1.06
C PHE A 398 25.19 3.92 0.77
N LEU A 399 24.78 3.95 -0.49
CA LEU A 399 23.43 4.32 -0.90
C LEU A 399 22.65 3.05 -1.26
N ARG A 400 21.49 2.83 -0.67
CA ARG A 400 20.62 1.70 -1.01
C ARG A 400 19.25 2.18 -1.44
N CYS A 401 18.79 1.71 -2.58
CA CYS A 401 17.48 2.06 -3.14
C CYS A 401 16.51 0.89 -3.04
N VAL A 402 15.31 1.15 -2.52
CA VAL A 402 14.18 0.21 -2.50
C VAL A 402 13.01 0.88 -3.22
N GLY A 403 12.60 0.34 -4.37
CA GLY A 403 11.47 0.85 -5.14
C GLY A 403 11.60 0.64 -6.65
N SER A 404 10.58 1.02 -7.40
CA SER A 404 10.58 0.97 -8.87
C SER A 404 11.55 2.02 -9.42
N ILE A 405 12.60 1.58 -10.12
CA ILE A 405 13.56 2.49 -10.78
C ILE A 405 13.06 2.71 -12.21
N PRO A 406 12.77 3.96 -12.64
CA PRO A 406 12.54 4.28 -14.05
C PRO A 406 13.85 4.22 -14.86
N PRO A 407 13.78 4.12 -16.20
CA PRO A 407 14.96 3.92 -17.07
C PRO A 407 15.97 5.09 -17.16
N ALA A 408 15.78 6.20 -16.50
CA ALA A 408 16.47 7.45 -16.72
C ALA A 408 17.84 7.65 -16.00
N LEU A 409 18.49 6.60 -15.47
CA LEU A 409 19.85 6.74 -14.91
C LEU A 409 20.97 6.43 -15.93
N SER A 410 20.77 6.78 -17.20
CA SER A 410 21.76 6.55 -18.27
C SER A 410 22.99 7.49 -18.24
N GLU A 411 23.07 8.45 -17.32
CA GLU A 411 24.16 9.44 -17.27
C GLU A 411 25.28 9.15 -16.24
N LEU A 412 25.30 7.98 -15.62
CA LEU A 412 26.45 7.55 -14.80
C LEU A 412 27.47 6.71 -15.63
N ARG A 413 27.64 7.04 -16.92
CA ARG A 413 28.77 6.61 -17.71
C ARG A 413 29.80 7.73 -17.68
N ASP A 414 30.76 7.64 -16.77
CA ASP A 414 32.20 7.95 -16.92
C ASP A 414 32.92 7.66 -15.58
#